data_9b3c5b43c9c79a347d1356cbb98bf1d1
#
_entry.id   9b3c5b43c9c79a347d1356cbb98bf1d1
#
_cell.length_a   1.000
_cell.length_b   1.000
_cell.length_c   1.000
_cell.angle_alpha   90.00
_cell.angle_beta   90.00
_cell.angle_gamma   90.00
#
_symmetry.space_group_name_H-M   'P 1'
#
loop_
_entity.id
_entity.type
_entity.pdbx_description
1 polymer ?
#
loop_
_entity_poly.entity_id
_entity_poly.type
_entity_poly.pdbx_seq_one_letter_code
_entity_poly.pdbx_strand_id
1 'polypeptide(L)'
;MRPIIRLLAAAVAAAATIQSCSTLTGYPTDAEASYAKAIELTKKSVDTDKFKIYSLSIMEGETLSDNLFLVTVKLVNRDNRAFSQSYYMNGLAPTDLRDVQSTFEAPEYETTVGIDLSQLNPAQIAAQIAQAKTMLPEGHSYKSVGRYEIEEEVPAGNSAFNRNRKPGQQHTSFIVRFTEDGK
;
A
#
# COMPACT_ATOMS: atom_id res chain seq x y z
N MET A 1 -17.42 10.41 -65.68
CA MET A 1 -16.41 10.52 -64.59
C MET A 1 -17.13 10.93 -63.33
N ARG A 2 -17.28 10.06 -62.35
CA ARG A 2 -17.92 10.36 -61.03
C ARG A 2 -16.83 10.40 -59.98
N PRO A 3 -16.70 11.46 -59.14
CA PRO A 3 -15.76 11.44 -58.04
C PRO A 3 -16.33 10.67 -56.85
N ILE A 4 -15.53 9.76 -56.32
CA ILE A 4 -15.80 8.96 -55.14
C ILE A 4 -15.35 9.82 -53.94
N ILE A 5 -16.31 10.27 -53.13
CA ILE A 5 -16.06 10.97 -51.88
C ILE A 5 -15.82 9.86 -50.81
N ARG A 6 -14.58 9.77 -50.31
CA ARG A 6 -14.27 8.92 -49.16
C ARG A 6 -14.55 9.72 -47.89
N LEU A 7 -15.60 9.34 -47.16
CA LEU A 7 -15.82 9.79 -45.79
C LEU A 7 -14.85 9.07 -44.87
N LEU A 8 -13.90 9.80 -44.27
CA LEU A 8 -13.15 9.34 -43.12
C LEU A 8 -14.00 9.61 -41.87
N ALA A 9 -14.51 8.55 -41.27
CA ALA A 9 -15.11 8.63 -39.95
C ALA A 9 -13.98 8.59 -38.89
N ALA A 10 -13.69 9.74 -38.30
CA ALA A 10 -12.83 9.85 -37.14
C ALA A 10 -13.62 9.44 -35.90
N ALA A 11 -13.35 8.22 -35.38
CA ALA A 11 -13.85 7.80 -34.08
C ALA A 11 -13.05 8.51 -32.99
N VAL A 12 -13.63 9.54 -32.40
CA VAL A 12 -13.13 10.17 -31.18
C VAL A 12 -13.52 9.25 -30.03
N ALA A 13 -12.56 8.47 -29.53
CA ALA A 13 -12.71 7.74 -28.28
C ALA A 13 -12.64 8.78 -27.14
N ALA A 14 -13.79 9.18 -26.62
CA ALA A 14 -13.87 9.93 -25.37
C ALA A 14 -13.49 9.00 -24.23
N ALA A 15 -12.23 9.08 -23.78
CA ALA A 15 -11.83 8.53 -22.50
C ALA A 15 -12.53 9.36 -21.42
N ALA A 16 -13.66 8.87 -20.92
CA ALA A 16 -14.30 9.40 -19.73
C ALA A 16 -13.38 9.11 -18.55
N THR A 17 -12.56 10.07 -18.14
CA THR A 17 -11.89 10.07 -16.85
C THR A 17 -12.98 10.21 -15.80
N ILE A 18 -13.38 9.10 -15.21
CA ILE A 18 -14.22 9.10 -14.02
C ILE A 18 -13.32 9.59 -12.88
N GLN A 19 -13.23 10.90 -12.73
CA GLN A 19 -12.79 11.50 -11.48
C GLN A 19 -13.92 11.26 -10.48
N SER A 20 -13.92 10.08 -9.83
CA SER A 20 -14.83 9.84 -8.73
C SER A 20 -14.46 10.80 -7.60
N CYS A 21 -15.38 11.68 -7.24
CA CYS A 21 -15.32 12.46 -6.02
C CYS A 21 -15.28 11.49 -4.81
N SER A 22 -14.08 11.07 -4.41
CA SER A 22 -13.85 10.18 -3.26
C SER A 22 -14.07 10.87 -1.91
N THR A 23 -14.49 12.13 -1.90
CA THR A 23 -14.67 12.92 -0.69
C THR A 23 -15.92 12.57 0.13
N LEU A 24 -16.86 11.79 -0.43
CA LEU A 24 -18.10 11.43 0.24
C LEU A 24 -18.24 9.93 0.60
N THR A 25 -17.39 9.06 0.07
CA THR A 25 -17.55 7.60 0.20
C THR A 25 -16.39 6.88 0.91
N GLY A 26 -15.38 7.60 1.37
CA GLY A 26 -14.19 7.00 1.98
C GLY A 26 -13.24 6.36 0.96
N TYR A 27 -12.38 5.46 1.43
CA TYR A 27 -11.35 4.77 0.64
C TYR A 27 -11.58 3.25 0.71
N PRO A 28 -12.44 2.65 -0.13
CA PRO A 28 -12.74 1.22 -0.07
C PRO A 28 -11.47 0.35 -0.06
N THR A 29 -11.47 -0.68 0.81
CA THR A 29 -10.28 -1.51 1.05
C THR A 29 -9.84 -2.37 -0.12
N ASP A 30 -10.66 -2.48 -1.17
CA ASP A 30 -10.41 -3.27 -2.38
C ASP A 30 -10.28 -2.41 -3.66
N ALA A 31 -10.37 -1.09 -3.52
CA ALA A 31 -10.32 -0.19 -4.67
C ALA A 31 -8.90 0.26 -5.00
N GLU A 32 -8.52 0.17 -6.28
CA GLU A 32 -7.22 0.67 -6.80
C GLU A 32 -6.95 2.12 -6.38
N ALA A 33 -7.96 3.00 -6.51
CA ALA A 33 -7.85 4.42 -6.19
C ALA A 33 -7.46 4.66 -4.72
N SER A 34 -7.88 3.78 -3.80
CA SER A 34 -7.55 3.87 -2.38
C SER A 34 -6.06 3.62 -2.15
N TYR A 35 -5.48 2.62 -2.80
CA TYR A 35 -4.04 2.33 -2.73
C TYR A 35 -3.21 3.39 -3.44
N ALA A 36 -3.69 3.91 -4.58
CA ALA A 36 -3.06 5.05 -5.26
C ALA A 36 -2.97 6.26 -4.32
N LYS A 37 -4.05 6.55 -3.59
CA LYS A 37 -4.08 7.64 -2.61
C LYS A 37 -3.15 7.41 -1.44
N ALA A 38 -3.09 6.19 -0.89
CA ALA A 38 -2.17 5.83 0.20
C ALA A 38 -0.70 6.01 -0.21
N ILE A 39 -0.33 5.54 -1.41
CA ILE A 39 1.02 5.69 -1.97
C ILE A 39 1.34 7.17 -2.21
N GLU A 40 0.42 7.95 -2.77
CA GLU A 40 0.59 9.39 -2.98
C GLU A 40 0.82 10.14 -1.66
N LEU A 41 0.01 9.82 -0.65
CA LEU A 41 0.14 10.38 0.70
C LEU A 41 1.52 10.09 1.28
N THR A 42 1.98 8.86 1.18
CA THR A 42 3.31 8.45 1.66
C THR A 42 4.43 9.19 0.93
N LYS A 43 4.37 9.29 -0.40
CA LYS A 43 5.35 10.03 -1.22
C LYS A 43 5.46 11.50 -0.84
N LYS A 44 4.35 12.12 -0.47
CA LYS A 44 4.33 13.55 -0.06
C LYS A 44 4.81 13.77 1.36
N SER A 45 4.72 12.75 2.21
CA SER A 45 4.91 12.88 3.64
C SER A 45 6.28 12.42 4.13
N VAL A 46 6.88 11.45 3.45
CA VAL A 46 8.18 10.89 3.85
C VAL A 46 9.32 11.62 3.14
N ASP A 47 10.25 12.15 3.92
CA ASP A 47 11.51 12.71 3.43
C ASP A 47 12.49 11.57 3.09
N THR A 48 12.46 11.13 1.83
CA THR A 48 13.30 10.02 1.35
C THR A 48 14.79 10.37 1.21
N ASP A 49 15.17 11.63 1.33
CA ASP A 49 16.57 12.04 1.39
C ASP A 49 17.19 11.73 2.76
N LYS A 50 16.36 11.73 3.81
CA LYS A 50 16.75 11.44 5.19
C LYS A 50 16.52 10.00 5.61
N PHE A 51 15.50 9.36 5.04
CA PHE A 51 15.03 8.06 5.49
C PHE A 51 14.89 7.06 4.34
N LYS A 52 15.20 5.80 4.61
CA LYS A 52 14.73 4.66 3.81
C LYS A 52 13.52 4.04 4.48
N ILE A 53 12.50 3.71 3.67
CA ILE A 53 11.29 3.03 4.15
C ILE A 53 11.57 1.53 4.08
N TYR A 54 11.55 0.83 5.22
CA TYR A 54 11.71 -0.63 5.23
C TYR A 54 10.43 -1.40 5.53
N SER A 55 9.35 -0.71 5.94
CA SER A 55 8.01 -1.29 6.04
C SER A 55 6.97 -0.23 5.72
N LEU A 56 5.98 -0.63 4.94
CA LEU A 56 4.79 0.15 4.58
C LEU A 56 3.55 -0.68 4.87
N SER A 57 2.69 -0.22 5.76
CA SER A 57 1.45 -0.88 6.13
C SER A 57 0.25 0.03 5.88
N ILE A 58 -0.72 -0.43 5.10
CA ILE A 58 -1.95 0.28 4.75
C ILE A 58 -3.10 -0.49 5.39
N MET A 59 -3.88 0.17 6.25
CA MET A 59 -4.82 -0.50 7.14
C MET A 59 -6.22 0.11 7.08
N GLU A 60 -7.23 -0.73 7.34
CA GLU A 60 -8.59 -0.29 7.67
C GLU A 60 -8.63 0.51 8.98
N GLY A 61 -9.67 1.31 9.18
CA GLY A 61 -9.84 2.11 10.41
C GLY A 61 -10.21 1.25 11.60
N GLU A 62 -11.40 0.70 11.55
CA GLU A 62 -11.93 -0.20 12.57
C GLU A 62 -12.02 -1.61 12.00
N THR A 63 -12.04 -2.60 12.88
CA THR A 63 -12.21 -3.99 12.47
C THR A 63 -13.50 -4.14 11.65
N LEU A 64 -13.37 -4.73 10.46
CA LEU A 64 -14.44 -4.87 9.48
C LEU A 64 -14.93 -3.54 8.86
N SER A 65 -14.14 -2.49 8.95
CA SER A 65 -14.37 -1.28 8.16
C SER A 65 -14.16 -1.57 6.67
N ASP A 66 -15.04 -1.04 5.82
CA ASP A 66 -14.90 -1.16 4.37
C ASP A 66 -13.88 -0.18 3.79
N ASN A 67 -13.27 0.67 4.64
CA ASN A 67 -12.42 1.76 4.20
C ASN A 67 -11.02 1.71 4.80
N LEU A 68 -10.02 2.00 3.98
CA LEU A 68 -8.66 2.29 4.42
C LEU A 68 -8.65 3.61 5.20
N PHE A 69 -7.88 3.65 6.27
CA PHE A 69 -7.85 4.79 7.18
C PHE A 69 -6.44 5.25 7.50
N LEU A 70 -5.51 4.33 7.61
CA LEU A 70 -4.19 4.58 8.16
C LEU A 70 -3.09 3.99 7.27
N VAL A 71 -2.06 4.78 7.05
CA VAL A 71 -0.79 4.33 6.46
C VAL A 71 0.29 4.47 7.51
N THR A 72 0.95 3.39 7.86
CA THR A 72 2.08 3.40 8.79
C THR A 72 3.36 3.03 8.04
N VAL A 73 4.42 3.82 8.25
CA VAL A 73 5.75 3.53 7.73
C VAL A 73 6.72 3.25 8.85
N LYS A 74 7.64 2.32 8.61
CA LYS A 74 8.86 2.15 9.41
C LYS A 74 10.04 2.63 8.59
N LEU A 75 10.87 3.45 9.22
CA LEU A 75 11.91 4.24 8.60
C LEU A 75 13.25 3.97 9.29
N VAL A 76 14.34 4.02 8.53
CA VAL A 76 15.70 4.03 9.07
C VAL A 76 16.46 5.22 8.52
N ASN A 77 17.22 5.93 9.39
CA ASN A 77 18.08 7.04 8.99
C ASN A 77 19.56 6.60 8.90
N ARG A 78 20.41 7.52 8.45
CA ARG A 78 21.86 7.27 8.27
C ARG A 78 22.61 6.98 9.58
N ASP A 79 22.03 7.31 10.72
CA ASP A 79 22.59 6.98 12.04
C ASP A 79 22.13 5.62 12.54
N ASN A 80 21.54 4.79 11.67
CA ASN A 80 20.96 3.49 11.99
C ASN A 80 19.89 3.56 13.09
N ARG A 81 19.15 4.68 13.16
CA ARG A 81 18.01 4.83 14.07
C ARG A 81 16.73 4.49 13.34
N ALA A 82 15.91 3.69 13.98
CA ALA A 82 14.61 3.27 13.45
C ALA A 82 13.48 4.14 14.01
N PHE A 83 12.56 4.51 13.12
CA PHE A 83 11.41 5.34 13.45
C PHE A 83 10.13 4.72 12.87
N SER A 84 9.00 5.13 13.45
CA SER A 84 7.67 4.85 12.91
C SER A 84 6.83 6.13 12.87
N GLN A 85 6.06 6.28 11.81
CA GLN A 85 5.11 7.36 11.66
C GLN A 85 3.86 6.88 10.95
N SER A 86 2.70 7.43 11.32
CA SER A 86 1.44 7.10 10.71
C SER A 86 0.77 8.33 10.10
N TYR A 87 0.14 8.13 8.96
CA TYR A 87 -0.58 9.13 8.17
C TYR A 87 -2.02 8.70 8.01
N TYR A 88 -2.95 9.63 8.19
CA TYR A 88 -4.37 9.37 8.08
C TYR A 88 -4.90 9.69 6.69
N MET A 89 -5.63 8.76 6.09
CA MET A 89 -6.21 8.91 4.74
C MET A 89 -7.23 10.06 4.65
N ASN A 90 -7.86 10.41 5.76
CA ASN A 90 -8.85 11.47 5.87
C ASN A 90 -8.26 12.89 6.04
N GLY A 91 -6.94 13.04 6.00
CA GLY A 91 -6.26 14.32 6.10
C GLY A 91 -6.05 14.85 7.52
N LEU A 92 -6.29 14.06 8.55
CA LEU A 92 -5.85 14.39 9.90
C LEU A 92 -4.33 14.54 9.97
N ALA A 93 -3.86 15.31 10.94
CA ALA A 93 -2.44 15.47 11.18
C ALA A 93 -1.76 14.10 11.41
N PRO A 94 -0.56 13.88 10.84
CA PRO A 94 0.18 12.65 11.08
C PRO A 94 0.54 12.51 12.56
N THR A 95 0.86 11.29 12.97
CA THR A 95 1.45 11.07 14.30
C THR A 95 2.84 11.67 14.36
N ASP A 96 3.33 11.93 15.56
CA ASP A 96 4.73 12.27 15.75
C ASP A 96 5.65 11.15 15.22
N LEU A 97 6.81 11.55 14.72
CA LEU A 97 7.87 10.61 14.35
C LEU A 97 8.40 9.96 15.63
N ARG A 98 8.08 8.69 15.83
CA ARG A 98 8.42 7.96 17.05
C ARG A 98 9.64 7.09 16.84
N ASP A 99 10.64 7.22 17.70
CA ASP A 99 11.77 6.32 17.80
C ASP A 99 11.28 4.93 18.27
N VAL A 100 11.60 3.87 17.51
CA VAL A 100 11.16 2.49 17.79
C VAL A 100 12.34 1.55 18.08
N GLN A 101 13.52 2.12 18.32
CA GLN A 101 14.77 1.37 18.51
C GLN A 101 14.81 0.51 19.77
N SER A 102 13.95 0.78 20.76
CA SER A 102 14.01 0.11 22.08
C SER A 102 13.49 -1.33 22.09
N THR A 103 12.86 -1.81 21.04
CA THR A 103 12.19 -3.12 21.02
C THR A 103 12.81 -4.14 20.06
N PHE A 104 13.56 -3.69 19.05
CA PHE A 104 14.19 -4.55 18.04
C PHE A 104 15.50 -3.93 17.58
N GLU A 105 16.44 -4.77 17.12
CA GLU A 105 17.61 -4.27 16.42
C GLU A 105 17.16 -3.47 15.18
N ALA A 106 17.56 -2.19 15.15
CA ALA A 106 17.27 -1.35 14.01
C ALA A 106 17.96 -1.91 12.76
N PRO A 107 17.33 -1.82 11.58
CA PRO A 107 18.01 -2.14 10.34
C PRO A 107 19.18 -1.17 10.14
N GLU A 108 20.28 -1.65 9.53
CA GLU A 108 21.38 -0.80 9.13
C GLU A 108 21.00 -0.04 7.85
N TYR A 109 21.21 1.28 7.84
CA TYR A 109 20.86 2.12 6.70
C TYR A 109 21.57 1.67 5.40
N GLU A 110 22.87 1.33 5.48
CA GLU A 110 23.68 0.97 4.32
C GLU A 110 23.23 -0.37 3.68
N THR A 111 22.76 -1.31 4.49
CA THR A 111 22.29 -2.62 4.01
C THR A 111 20.81 -2.62 3.63
N THR A 112 20.05 -1.64 4.06
CA THR A 112 18.64 -1.46 3.69
C THR A 112 18.57 -0.86 2.27
N VAL A 113 17.89 -1.53 1.35
CA VAL A 113 17.64 -0.99 0.00
C VAL A 113 16.52 0.06 0.05
N GLY A 114 15.47 -0.22 0.79
CA GLY A 114 14.29 0.61 0.93
C GLY A 114 13.19 0.28 -0.08
N ILE A 115 11.96 0.53 0.32
CA ILE A 115 10.79 0.38 -0.54
C ILE A 115 10.71 1.58 -1.46
N ASP A 116 10.86 1.34 -2.77
CA ASP A 116 10.66 2.37 -3.78
C ASP A 116 9.16 2.54 -4.06
N LEU A 117 8.59 3.60 -3.52
CA LEU A 117 7.18 3.92 -3.69
C LEU A 117 6.80 4.15 -5.16
N SER A 118 7.76 4.46 -6.05
CA SER A 118 7.49 4.67 -7.48
C SER A 118 7.22 3.36 -8.22
N GLN A 119 7.70 2.25 -7.69
CA GLN A 119 7.51 0.90 -8.23
C GLN A 119 6.21 0.23 -7.75
N LEU A 120 5.54 0.81 -6.76
CA LEU A 120 4.29 0.26 -6.26
C LEU A 120 3.17 0.52 -7.27
N ASN A 121 2.50 -0.55 -7.69
CA ASN A 121 1.43 -0.50 -8.67
C ASN A 121 0.06 -0.74 -8.01
N PRO A 122 -0.78 0.31 -7.82
CA PRO A 122 -2.10 0.18 -7.21
C PRO A 122 -3.02 -0.83 -7.93
N ALA A 123 -2.94 -0.90 -9.25
CA ALA A 123 -3.74 -1.86 -10.03
C ALA A 123 -3.34 -3.31 -9.74
N GLN A 124 -2.04 -3.56 -9.54
CA GLN A 124 -1.56 -4.89 -9.15
C GLN A 124 -2.02 -5.26 -7.73
N ILE A 125 -2.01 -4.31 -6.81
CA ILE A 125 -2.53 -4.51 -5.44
C ILE A 125 -4.03 -4.90 -5.51
N ALA A 126 -4.83 -4.13 -6.24
CA ALA A 126 -6.26 -4.42 -6.41
C ALA A 126 -6.50 -5.78 -7.08
N ALA A 127 -5.68 -6.17 -8.06
CA ALA A 127 -5.76 -7.47 -8.72
C ALA A 127 -5.44 -8.64 -7.76
N GLN A 128 -4.43 -8.49 -6.89
CA GLN A 128 -4.11 -9.49 -5.86
C GLN A 128 -5.29 -9.68 -4.87
N ILE A 129 -5.93 -8.59 -4.47
CA ILE A 129 -7.11 -8.64 -3.60
C ILE A 129 -8.29 -9.31 -4.32
N ALA A 130 -8.53 -8.96 -5.59
CA ALA A 130 -9.57 -9.58 -6.40
C ALA A 130 -9.35 -11.09 -6.52
N GLN A 131 -8.11 -11.53 -6.73
CA GLN A 131 -7.76 -12.95 -6.73
C GLN A 131 -8.03 -13.60 -5.38
N ALA A 132 -7.64 -12.98 -4.26
CA ALA A 132 -7.88 -13.52 -2.93
C ALA A 132 -9.37 -13.70 -2.61
N LYS A 133 -10.23 -12.82 -3.12
CA LYS A 133 -11.70 -12.97 -2.99
C LYS A 133 -12.22 -14.28 -3.62
N THR A 134 -11.59 -14.76 -4.68
CA THR A 134 -11.98 -16.02 -5.33
C THR A 134 -11.55 -17.26 -4.54
N MET A 135 -10.71 -17.09 -3.53
CA MET A 135 -10.16 -18.16 -2.69
C MET A 135 -10.86 -18.27 -1.33
N LEU A 136 -11.91 -17.50 -1.10
CA LEU A 136 -12.67 -17.56 0.14
C LEU A 136 -13.35 -18.93 0.28
N PRO A 137 -13.48 -19.46 1.52
CA PRO A 137 -14.22 -20.69 1.77
C PRO A 137 -15.67 -20.59 1.30
N GLU A 138 -16.26 -21.71 0.91
CA GLU A 138 -17.68 -21.77 0.58
C GLU A 138 -18.55 -21.28 1.76
N GLY A 139 -19.61 -20.55 1.47
CA GLY A 139 -20.49 -19.96 2.48
C GLY A 139 -19.90 -18.73 3.18
N HIS A 140 -18.87 -18.10 2.57
CA HIS A 140 -18.27 -16.88 3.10
C HIS A 140 -18.20 -15.79 2.04
N SER A 141 -18.50 -14.57 2.46
CA SER A 141 -18.44 -13.37 1.63
C SER A 141 -17.32 -12.42 2.08
N TYR A 142 -16.63 -11.84 1.11
CA TYR A 142 -15.61 -10.82 1.37
C TYR A 142 -16.20 -9.64 2.13
N LYS A 143 -15.44 -9.15 3.12
CA LYS A 143 -15.81 -7.97 3.89
C LYS A 143 -14.83 -6.81 3.66
N SER A 144 -13.57 -7.01 3.95
CA SER A 144 -12.54 -5.96 3.85
C SER A 144 -11.13 -6.52 3.69
N VAL A 145 -10.16 -5.64 3.41
CA VAL A 145 -8.74 -5.88 3.65
C VAL A 145 -8.36 -5.19 4.96
N GLY A 146 -8.10 -5.97 5.99
CA GLY A 146 -7.73 -5.44 7.29
C GLY A 146 -6.39 -4.73 7.28
N ARG A 147 -5.42 -5.29 6.55
CA ARG A 147 -4.08 -4.72 6.36
C ARG A 147 -3.47 -5.24 5.07
N TYR A 148 -2.82 -4.36 4.34
CA TYR A 148 -1.88 -4.66 3.25
C TYR A 148 -0.50 -4.16 3.68
N GLU A 149 0.51 -5.03 3.65
CA GLU A 149 1.84 -4.72 4.18
C GLU A 149 2.92 -5.14 3.20
N ILE A 150 3.90 -4.28 3.02
CA ILE A 150 5.14 -4.53 2.30
C ILE A 150 6.26 -4.34 3.31
N GLU A 151 7.09 -5.36 3.49
CA GLU A 151 8.26 -5.29 4.34
C GLU A 151 9.50 -5.71 3.56
N GLU A 152 10.58 -4.97 3.73
CA GLU A 152 11.90 -5.41 3.28
C GLU A 152 12.50 -6.37 4.30
N GLU A 153 13.09 -7.46 3.82
CA GLU A 153 13.95 -8.30 4.66
C GLU A 153 15.23 -7.52 5.00
N VAL A 154 15.22 -6.88 6.16
CA VAL A 154 16.43 -6.24 6.67
C VAL A 154 17.18 -7.24 7.55
N PRO A 155 18.50 -7.38 7.36
CA PRO A 155 19.31 -8.16 8.27
C PRO A 155 19.26 -7.48 9.65
N ALA A 156 18.55 -8.06 10.59
CA ALA A 156 18.60 -7.62 11.98
C ALA A 156 19.75 -8.36 12.63
N GLY A 157 20.82 -7.66 12.97
CA GLY A 157 21.93 -8.08 13.82
C GLY A 157 22.40 -9.53 13.69
N ASN A 158 23.15 -10.01 14.68
CA ASN A 158 23.76 -11.34 14.72
C ASN A 158 22.78 -12.50 15.06
N SER A 159 21.47 -12.33 14.88
CA SER A 159 20.50 -13.39 15.16
C SER A 159 20.66 -14.56 14.20
N ALA A 160 20.81 -15.76 14.74
CA ALA A 160 20.92 -17.02 13.98
C ALA A 160 19.74 -17.26 13.03
N PHE A 161 18.58 -16.66 13.30
CA PHE A 161 17.37 -16.75 12.48
C PHE A 161 17.43 -15.92 11.19
N ASN A 162 18.34 -14.93 11.10
CA ASN A 162 18.40 -13.98 9.99
C ASN A 162 19.46 -14.33 8.92
N ARG A 163 20.21 -15.42 9.08
CA ARG A 163 21.33 -15.77 8.17
C ARG A 163 20.91 -16.03 6.72
N ASN A 164 19.66 -16.35 6.47
CA ASN A 164 19.14 -16.65 5.14
C ASN A 164 18.38 -15.47 4.49
N ARG A 165 18.28 -14.34 5.17
CA ARG A 165 17.58 -13.16 4.64
C ARG A 165 18.49 -12.46 3.64
N LYS A 166 17.93 -12.15 2.47
CA LYS A 166 18.61 -11.40 1.42
C LYS A 166 18.26 -9.93 1.55
N PRO A 167 19.22 -9.03 1.82
CA PRO A 167 18.96 -7.60 1.82
C PRO A 167 18.24 -7.17 0.56
N GLY A 168 17.25 -6.31 0.71
CA GLY A 168 16.47 -5.78 -0.42
C GLY A 168 15.36 -6.70 -0.93
N GLN A 169 15.22 -7.92 -0.41
CA GLN A 169 14.07 -8.76 -0.75
C GLN A 169 12.82 -8.21 -0.05
N GLN A 170 11.82 -7.87 -0.83
CA GLN A 170 10.55 -7.37 -0.31
C GLN A 170 9.51 -8.50 -0.24
N HIS A 171 8.79 -8.54 0.85
CA HIS A 171 7.65 -9.42 1.06
C HIS A 171 6.38 -8.60 1.11
N THR A 172 5.37 -9.08 0.40
CA THR A 172 4.02 -8.52 0.47
C THR A 172 3.11 -9.52 1.18
N SER A 173 2.39 -9.04 2.17
CA SER A 173 1.34 -9.79 2.86
C SER A 173 0.08 -8.96 3.02
N PHE A 174 -1.08 -9.60 3.09
CA PHE A 174 -2.32 -8.90 3.41
C PHE A 174 -3.31 -9.83 4.10
N ILE A 175 -4.19 -9.21 4.91
CA ILE A 175 -5.21 -9.90 5.68
C ILE A 175 -6.55 -9.62 5.02
N VAL A 176 -7.18 -10.64 4.45
CA VAL A 176 -8.55 -10.56 3.95
C VAL A 176 -9.50 -10.95 5.09
N ARG A 177 -10.49 -10.11 5.34
CA ARG A 177 -11.57 -10.38 6.28
C ARG A 177 -12.82 -10.80 5.52
N PHE A 178 -13.55 -11.73 6.08
CA PHE A 178 -14.78 -12.25 5.51
C PHE A 178 -15.81 -12.55 6.60
N THR A 179 -17.06 -12.67 6.21
CA THR A 179 -18.18 -13.04 7.07
C THR A 179 -18.82 -14.32 6.55
N GLU A 180 -19.41 -15.11 7.43
CA GLU A 180 -20.29 -16.22 7.00
C GLU A 180 -21.55 -15.66 6.34
N ASP A 181 -21.98 -16.29 5.27
CA ASP A 181 -23.21 -15.91 4.56
C ASP A 181 -24.42 -16.10 5.47
N GLY A 182 -25.28 -15.08 5.53
CA GLY A 182 -26.50 -15.09 6.34
C GLY A 182 -26.35 -14.67 7.81
N LYS A 183 -25.18 -14.15 8.21
CA LYS A 183 -24.96 -13.57 9.55
C LYS A 183 -24.67 -12.07 9.47
#